data_9e36f74e302a38a94cdd3b0cce8d365c
#
_entry.id   9e36f74e302a38a94cdd3b0cce8d365c
#
_cell.length_a   1.000
_cell.length_b   1.000
_cell.length_c   1.000
_cell.angle_alpha   90.00
_cell.angle_beta   90.00
_cell.angle_gamma   90.00
#
_symmetry.space_group_name_H-M   'P 1'
#
loop_
_entity.id
_entity.type
_entity.pdbx_description
1 polymer ?
#
loop_
_entity_poly.entity_id
_entity_poly.type
_entity_poly.pdbx_seq_one_letter_code
_entity_poly.pdbx_strand_id
1 'polypeptide(L)'
;MIDIRFDGVSKRYRIRRPASPGEAPVAGDFWAVRDVTFEVPHGETLGIIGPNGAGKSTVLKLLSRITTPSAGTITLDGRLAALIEVGSGFHPELTGRENVFLSGSILGMKRREIAAKLERIVEFSGVGSFIDVPVKWYSSGMYVRLGFAIAAHLEADILLVDEVLAVGDAAFQLQCYERIGELRRQGTTMLFISHDLTSVDRLCDRVLLMNAGVIAGVGSPRDVIHAYEQMTDDSSAGRLADAAHIATPGAARVLDVTFRDEHGDEVRGTRTGGPLCARVDLDVRSPIPDAVVEVFYYSKDGRTLHCQQTTALSGDMLPLWEGRRSLEFTCSEIGLQPGVYAVGASVRDRASAAALDWWYGMRLLMIEPGKNVRGYFYAPHTWRWADVAERERHSADV
;
A
#
# COMPACT_ATOMS: atom_id res chain seq x y z
N MET A 1 -27.83 11.39 -9.23
CA MET A 1 -27.62 10.64 -10.48
C MET A 1 -26.70 9.47 -10.14
N ILE A 2 -26.88 8.31 -10.74
CA ILE A 2 -26.05 7.12 -10.49
C ILE A 2 -25.24 6.88 -11.76
N ASP A 3 -23.93 6.99 -11.67
CA ASP A 3 -23.03 6.84 -12.82
C ASP A 3 -22.62 5.39 -13.07
N ILE A 4 -22.52 4.59 -12.00
CA ILE A 4 -22.21 3.16 -12.09
C ILE A 4 -23.26 2.36 -11.31
N ARG A 5 -23.85 1.34 -11.95
CA ARG A 5 -24.77 0.41 -11.29
C ARG A 5 -24.42 -1.02 -11.68
N PHE A 6 -24.19 -1.85 -10.67
CA PHE A 6 -24.13 -3.31 -10.75
C PHE A 6 -25.40 -3.88 -10.15
N ASP A 7 -26.06 -4.76 -10.86
CA ASP A 7 -27.30 -5.39 -10.41
C ASP A 7 -27.22 -6.90 -10.61
N GLY A 8 -27.03 -7.65 -9.52
CA GLY A 8 -26.90 -9.10 -9.49
C GLY A 8 -25.77 -9.66 -10.37
N VAL A 9 -24.68 -8.91 -10.52
CA VAL A 9 -23.62 -9.24 -11.50
C VAL A 9 -22.82 -10.44 -11.05
N SER A 10 -22.71 -11.41 -11.95
CA SER A 10 -21.89 -12.61 -11.75
C SER A 10 -20.99 -12.85 -12.95
N LYS A 11 -19.77 -13.32 -12.70
CA LYS A 11 -18.82 -13.73 -13.74
C LYS A 11 -18.21 -15.09 -13.43
N ARG A 12 -18.39 -16.00 -14.38
CA ARG A 12 -17.88 -17.37 -14.34
C ARG A 12 -16.83 -17.59 -15.43
N TYR A 13 -15.77 -18.28 -15.07
CA TYR A 13 -14.76 -18.78 -16.01
C TYR A 13 -14.75 -20.30 -16.00
N ARG A 14 -14.63 -20.90 -17.19
CA ARG A 14 -14.34 -22.34 -17.31
C ARG A 14 -12.83 -22.54 -17.18
N ILE A 15 -12.42 -23.24 -16.14
CA ILE A 15 -11.02 -23.58 -15.92
C ILE A 15 -10.84 -25.10 -16.04
N ARG A 16 -9.73 -25.52 -16.65
CA ARG A 16 -9.29 -26.92 -16.59
C ARG A 16 -8.36 -27.03 -15.38
N ARG A 17 -8.81 -27.72 -14.36
CA ARG A 17 -7.92 -28.05 -13.23
C ARG A 17 -7.03 -29.20 -13.64
N PRO A 18 -5.69 -29.15 -13.39
CA PRO A 18 -4.86 -30.29 -13.53
C PRO A 18 -5.39 -31.40 -12.60
N ALA A 19 -5.60 -32.59 -13.14
CA ALA A 19 -5.92 -33.75 -12.35
C ALA A 19 -4.63 -34.32 -11.71
N SER A 20 -4.77 -35.24 -10.78
CA SER A 20 -3.64 -36.02 -10.25
C SER A 20 -2.87 -36.71 -11.38
N PRO A 21 -1.57 -36.99 -11.20
CA PRO A 21 -0.79 -37.65 -12.24
C PRO A 21 -1.49 -38.96 -12.73
N GLY A 22 -1.94 -38.95 -13.98
CA GLY A 22 -2.64 -40.10 -14.61
C GLY A 22 -4.13 -39.88 -14.88
N GLU A 23 -4.76 -38.77 -14.44
CA GLU A 23 -6.17 -38.48 -14.70
C GLU A 23 -6.33 -37.36 -15.75
N ALA A 24 -7.42 -37.40 -16.51
CA ALA A 24 -7.74 -36.35 -17.47
C ALA A 24 -8.13 -35.06 -16.76
N PRO A 25 -7.76 -33.87 -17.28
CA PRO A 25 -8.11 -32.56 -16.66
C PRO A 25 -9.62 -32.43 -16.49
N VAL A 26 -10.07 -32.18 -15.28
CA VAL A 26 -11.48 -31.95 -14.99
C VAL A 26 -11.84 -30.47 -15.28
N ALA A 27 -12.78 -30.26 -16.18
CA ALA A 27 -13.34 -28.96 -16.43
C ALA A 27 -14.22 -28.55 -15.23
N GLY A 28 -13.91 -27.40 -14.62
CA GLY A 28 -14.68 -26.84 -13.51
C GLY A 28 -15.07 -25.40 -13.76
N ASP A 29 -16.18 -24.98 -13.22
CA ASP A 29 -16.60 -23.59 -13.22
C ASP A 29 -15.96 -22.85 -12.03
N PHE A 30 -15.35 -21.71 -12.28
CA PHE A 30 -14.79 -20.81 -11.28
C PHE A 30 -15.55 -19.50 -11.29
N TRP A 31 -16.20 -19.17 -10.20
CA TRP A 31 -16.91 -17.92 -10.02
C TRP A 31 -15.94 -16.84 -9.51
N ALA A 32 -15.54 -15.96 -10.41
CA ALA A 32 -14.65 -14.85 -10.05
C ALA A 32 -15.41 -13.70 -9.37
N VAL A 33 -16.69 -13.52 -9.73
CA VAL A 33 -17.65 -12.58 -9.13
C VAL A 33 -18.99 -13.27 -9.08
N ARG A 34 -19.73 -13.14 -7.96
CA ARG A 34 -21.01 -13.81 -7.77
C ARG A 34 -21.99 -12.88 -7.07
N ASP A 35 -23.11 -12.60 -7.74
CA ASP A 35 -24.24 -11.82 -7.23
C ASP A 35 -23.84 -10.48 -6.60
N VAL A 36 -23.00 -9.74 -7.30
CA VAL A 36 -22.48 -8.45 -6.83
C VAL A 36 -23.44 -7.33 -7.24
N THR A 37 -23.90 -6.57 -6.25
CA THR A 37 -24.81 -5.43 -6.43
C THR A 37 -24.28 -4.23 -5.68
N PHE A 38 -24.04 -3.13 -6.40
CA PHE A 38 -23.67 -1.83 -5.81
C PHE A 38 -23.93 -0.70 -6.80
N GLU A 39 -23.99 0.52 -6.28
CA GLU A 39 -24.14 1.75 -7.06
C GLU A 39 -23.06 2.76 -6.67
N VAL A 40 -22.64 3.58 -7.63
CA VAL A 40 -21.75 4.72 -7.39
C VAL A 40 -22.46 5.98 -7.88
N PRO A 41 -22.84 6.88 -6.98
CA PRO A 41 -23.40 8.19 -7.31
C PRO A 41 -22.40 9.07 -8.06
N HIS A 42 -22.93 10.04 -8.81
CA HIS A 42 -22.13 11.04 -9.52
C HIS A 42 -21.19 11.78 -8.56
N GLY A 43 -19.90 11.84 -8.92
CA GLY A 43 -18.83 12.51 -8.17
C GLY A 43 -18.32 11.75 -6.95
N GLU A 44 -18.86 10.54 -6.66
CA GLU A 44 -18.34 9.70 -5.56
C GLU A 44 -17.06 8.96 -5.98
N THR A 45 -16.12 8.84 -5.05
CA THR A 45 -14.96 7.95 -5.18
C THR A 45 -15.20 6.69 -4.36
N LEU A 46 -15.50 5.56 -5.05
CA LEU A 46 -15.67 4.25 -4.42
C LEU A 46 -14.36 3.46 -4.46
N GLY A 47 -13.85 3.08 -3.28
CA GLY A 47 -12.73 2.15 -3.15
C GLY A 47 -13.19 0.69 -3.21
N ILE A 48 -12.40 -0.19 -3.81
CA ILE A 48 -12.59 -1.64 -3.73
C ILE A 48 -11.32 -2.27 -3.17
N ILE A 49 -11.43 -2.91 -2.01
CA ILE A 49 -10.34 -3.63 -1.35
C ILE A 49 -10.68 -5.11 -1.17
N GLY A 50 -9.70 -5.89 -0.76
CA GLY A 50 -9.85 -7.34 -0.48
C GLY A 50 -8.62 -8.13 -0.86
N PRO A 51 -8.53 -9.41 -0.46
CA PRO A 51 -7.37 -10.26 -0.72
C PRO A 51 -7.13 -10.51 -2.21
N ASN A 52 -5.95 -11.06 -2.54
CA ASN A 52 -5.67 -11.51 -3.89
C ASN A 52 -6.65 -12.64 -4.28
N GLY A 53 -7.19 -12.55 -5.50
CA GLY A 53 -8.22 -13.49 -5.95
C GLY A 53 -9.65 -13.18 -5.49
N ALA A 54 -9.88 -12.08 -4.75
CA ALA A 54 -11.23 -11.69 -4.30
C ALA A 54 -12.19 -11.27 -5.44
N GLY A 55 -11.69 -11.08 -6.66
CA GLY A 55 -12.52 -10.68 -7.81
C GLY A 55 -12.36 -9.23 -8.25
N LYS A 56 -11.54 -8.41 -7.57
CA LYS A 56 -11.34 -6.97 -7.85
C LYS A 56 -11.00 -6.67 -9.32
N SER A 57 -9.97 -7.32 -9.85
CA SER A 57 -9.58 -7.14 -11.27
C SER A 57 -10.63 -7.64 -12.25
N THR A 58 -11.52 -8.57 -11.82
CA THR A 58 -12.65 -9.01 -12.65
C THR A 58 -13.73 -7.92 -12.72
N VAL A 59 -13.99 -7.21 -11.61
CA VAL A 59 -14.90 -6.04 -11.61
C VAL A 59 -14.38 -4.97 -12.57
N LEU A 60 -13.07 -4.66 -12.55
CA LEU A 60 -12.47 -3.73 -13.52
C LEU A 60 -12.67 -4.17 -14.97
N LYS A 61 -12.38 -5.44 -15.27
CA LYS A 61 -12.53 -5.99 -16.62
C LYS A 61 -13.98 -5.96 -17.10
N LEU A 62 -14.94 -6.14 -16.21
CA LEU A 62 -16.36 -6.02 -16.50
C LEU A 62 -16.74 -4.56 -16.82
N LEU A 63 -16.30 -3.60 -16.01
CA LEU A 63 -16.53 -2.17 -16.22
C LEU A 63 -15.90 -1.67 -17.52
N SER A 64 -14.66 -2.06 -17.77
CA SER A 64 -13.93 -1.70 -19.00
C SER A 64 -14.42 -2.46 -20.23
N ARG A 65 -15.47 -3.31 -20.10
CA ARG A 65 -16.03 -4.15 -21.18
C ARG A 65 -15.01 -5.07 -21.85
N ILE A 66 -13.89 -5.35 -21.17
CA ILE A 66 -12.91 -6.38 -21.60
C ILE A 66 -13.56 -7.77 -21.54
N THR A 67 -14.49 -7.96 -20.61
CA THR A 67 -15.30 -9.17 -20.53
C THR A 67 -16.76 -8.82 -20.22
N THR A 68 -17.68 -9.71 -20.59
CA THR A 68 -19.12 -9.54 -20.32
C THR A 68 -19.53 -10.32 -19.06
N PRO A 69 -20.53 -9.88 -18.31
CA PRO A 69 -21.07 -10.64 -17.18
C PRO A 69 -21.70 -11.97 -17.66
N SER A 70 -21.66 -12.97 -16.79
CA SER A 70 -22.35 -14.27 -17.04
C SER A 70 -23.82 -14.20 -16.59
N ALA A 71 -24.15 -13.33 -15.67
CA ALA A 71 -25.51 -12.98 -15.21
C ALA A 71 -25.52 -11.58 -14.61
N GLY A 72 -26.70 -10.97 -14.51
CA GLY A 72 -26.88 -9.61 -14.02
C GLY A 72 -26.62 -8.55 -15.06
N THR A 73 -26.74 -7.28 -14.69
CA THR A 73 -26.59 -6.12 -15.57
C THR A 73 -25.64 -5.09 -15.01
N ILE A 74 -24.90 -4.40 -15.91
CA ILE A 74 -24.02 -3.29 -15.58
C ILE A 74 -24.49 -2.09 -16.38
N THR A 75 -24.79 -0.99 -15.71
CA THR A 75 -25.18 0.27 -16.34
C THR A 75 -24.12 1.32 -16.01
N LEU A 76 -23.68 2.04 -17.05
CA LEU A 76 -22.75 3.17 -16.94
C LEU A 76 -23.39 4.38 -17.58
N ASP A 77 -23.43 5.50 -16.88
CA ASP A 77 -23.93 6.78 -17.37
C ASP A 77 -22.76 7.76 -17.48
N GLY A 78 -22.30 8.00 -18.70
CA GLY A 78 -21.14 8.83 -19.00
C GLY A 78 -20.00 8.11 -19.72
N ARG A 79 -18.97 8.91 -20.02
CA ARG A 79 -17.74 8.45 -20.68
C ARG A 79 -16.79 7.85 -19.65
N LEU A 80 -16.51 6.56 -19.80
CA LEU A 80 -15.59 5.82 -18.92
C LEU A 80 -14.16 5.89 -19.47
N ALA A 81 -13.21 6.21 -18.58
CA ALA A 81 -11.78 6.05 -18.78
C ALA A 81 -11.20 5.06 -17.78
N ALA A 82 -10.23 4.30 -18.23
CA ALA A 82 -9.58 3.31 -17.37
C ALA A 82 -8.06 3.49 -17.36
N LEU A 83 -7.50 3.73 -16.16
CA LEU A 83 -6.06 3.75 -15.88
C LEU A 83 -5.59 2.33 -15.51
N ILE A 84 -5.89 1.32 -16.34
CA ILE A 84 -5.65 -0.10 -15.97
C ILE A 84 -4.30 -0.60 -16.48
N GLU A 85 -3.85 -0.18 -17.62
CA GLU A 85 -2.57 -0.61 -18.21
C GLU A 85 -1.90 0.60 -18.86
N VAL A 86 -1.33 1.45 -18.02
CA VAL A 86 -0.69 2.69 -18.46
C VAL A 86 0.45 2.39 -19.44
N GLY A 87 0.35 2.96 -20.65
CA GLY A 87 1.30 2.71 -21.74
C GLY A 87 0.96 1.50 -22.61
N SER A 88 -0.08 0.69 -22.29
CA SER A 88 -0.55 -0.32 -23.22
C SER A 88 -1.07 0.36 -24.51
N GLY A 89 -0.60 -0.14 -25.65
CA GLY A 89 -0.94 0.45 -26.95
C GLY A 89 0.10 1.43 -27.49
N PHE A 90 1.21 1.68 -26.83
CA PHE A 90 2.32 2.40 -27.43
C PHE A 90 2.98 1.56 -28.53
N HIS A 91 3.21 2.18 -29.67
CA HIS A 91 3.96 1.55 -30.75
C HIS A 91 5.45 1.92 -30.60
N PRO A 92 6.35 0.94 -30.48
CA PRO A 92 7.75 1.20 -30.14
C PRO A 92 8.50 2.04 -31.18
N GLU A 93 8.13 1.97 -32.44
CA GLU A 93 8.79 2.72 -33.53
C GLU A 93 8.27 4.17 -33.68
N LEU A 94 7.13 4.49 -33.06
CA LEU A 94 6.58 5.84 -33.07
C LEU A 94 7.23 6.70 -31.98
N THR A 95 7.32 7.99 -32.26
CA THR A 95 7.77 9.01 -31.30
C THR A 95 6.79 9.12 -30.12
N GLY A 96 7.23 9.72 -29.00
CA GLY A 96 6.35 10.02 -27.88
C GLY A 96 5.13 10.83 -28.32
N ARG A 97 5.33 11.84 -29.15
CA ARG A 97 4.26 12.68 -29.74
C ARG A 97 3.24 11.85 -30.52
N GLU A 98 3.69 10.99 -31.42
CA GLU A 98 2.82 10.11 -32.19
C GLU A 98 2.07 9.12 -31.30
N ASN A 99 2.73 8.60 -30.28
CA ASN A 99 2.09 7.74 -29.27
C ASN A 99 1.05 8.48 -28.41
N VAL A 100 1.23 9.77 -28.11
CA VAL A 100 0.19 10.60 -27.48
C VAL A 100 -1.08 10.62 -28.34
N PHE A 101 -0.93 10.83 -29.66
CA PHE A 101 -2.09 10.82 -30.57
C PHE A 101 -2.69 9.42 -30.71
N LEU A 102 -1.87 8.38 -30.80
CA LEU A 102 -2.33 7.00 -30.93
C LEU A 102 -3.11 6.57 -29.68
N SER A 103 -2.49 6.66 -28.51
CA SER A 103 -3.11 6.25 -27.23
C SER A 103 -4.30 7.14 -26.87
N GLY A 104 -4.20 8.45 -27.04
CA GLY A 104 -5.33 9.35 -26.82
C GLY A 104 -6.54 8.97 -27.71
N SER A 105 -6.30 8.57 -28.97
CA SER A 105 -7.36 8.10 -29.87
C SER A 105 -7.94 6.75 -29.42
N ILE A 106 -7.10 5.81 -28.97
CA ILE A 106 -7.55 4.51 -28.41
C ILE A 106 -8.42 4.74 -27.17
N LEU A 107 -8.05 5.69 -26.31
CA LEU A 107 -8.82 6.09 -25.14
C LEU A 107 -10.06 6.92 -25.48
N GLY A 108 -10.32 7.16 -26.78
CA GLY A 108 -11.51 7.84 -27.27
C GLY A 108 -11.44 9.36 -27.30
N MET A 109 -10.25 9.98 -27.17
CA MET A 109 -10.07 11.42 -27.40
C MET A 109 -10.17 11.75 -28.89
N LYS A 110 -10.80 12.87 -29.21
CA LYS A 110 -10.77 13.39 -30.57
C LYS A 110 -9.39 14.00 -30.87
N ARG A 111 -8.92 13.90 -32.10
CA ARG A 111 -7.60 14.45 -32.51
C ARG A 111 -7.42 15.92 -32.11
N ARG A 112 -8.48 16.72 -32.22
CA ARG A 112 -8.48 18.14 -31.83
C ARG A 112 -8.31 18.32 -30.32
N GLU A 113 -8.90 17.43 -29.52
CA GLU A 113 -8.78 17.42 -28.08
C GLU A 113 -7.34 17.05 -27.67
N ILE A 114 -6.75 16.02 -28.31
CA ILE A 114 -5.36 15.63 -28.06
C ILE A 114 -4.41 16.77 -28.37
N ALA A 115 -4.59 17.43 -29.55
CA ALA A 115 -3.74 18.54 -29.94
C ALA A 115 -3.81 19.73 -28.97
N ALA A 116 -4.99 20.02 -28.42
CA ALA A 116 -5.17 21.09 -27.43
C ALA A 116 -4.53 20.80 -26.07
N LYS A 117 -4.35 19.52 -25.74
CA LYS A 117 -3.80 19.06 -24.46
C LYS A 117 -2.33 18.61 -24.54
N LEU A 118 -1.77 18.54 -25.75
CA LEU A 118 -0.45 17.95 -25.98
C LEU A 118 0.65 18.59 -25.12
N GLU A 119 0.72 19.89 -25.03
CA GLU A 119 1.73 20.60 -24.23
C GLU A 119 1.62 20.26 -22.74
N ARG A 120 0.41 20.23 -22.20
CA ARG A 120 0.16 19.84 -20.79
C ARG A 120 0.52 18.38 -20.52
N ILE A 121 0.24 17.48 -21.45
CA ILE A 121 0.62 16.06 -21.35
C ILE A 121 2.13 15.92 -21.33
N VAL A 122 2.85 16.64 -22.21
CA VAL A 122 4.32 16.60 -22.27
C VAL A 122 4.92 17.18 -21.00
N GLU A 123 4.43 18.31 -20.53
CA GLU A 123 4.88 18.96 -19.30
C GLU A 123 4.67 18.04 -18.09
N PHE A 124 3.45 17.50 -17.93
CA PHE A 124 3.12 16.60 -16.83
C PHE A 124 3.98 15.33 -16.82
N SER A 125 4.23 14.75 -18.00
CA SER A 125 5.04 13.53 -18.12
C SER A 125 6.52 13.76 -17.81
N GLY A 126 7.00 15.00 -17.94
CA GLY A 126 8.40 15.35 -17.79
C GLY A 126 9.33 14.77 -18.85
N VAL A 127 8.80 14.25 -19.98
CA VAL A 127 9.64 13.69 -21.06
C VAL A 127 10.33 14.79 -21.88
N GLY A 128 9.82 16.03 -21.85
CA GLY A 128 10.46 17.21 -22.41
C GLY A 128 10.94 17.05 -23.85
N SER A 129 12.26 17.24 -24.07
CA SER A 129 12.88 17.14 -25.39
C SER A 129 12.86 15.74 -26.02
N PHE A 130 12.53 14.71 -25.25
CA PHE A 130 12.44 13.34 -25.79
C PHE A 130 11.12 13.07 -26.49
N ILE A 131 10.15 14.00 -26.48
CA ILE A 131 8.82 13.79 -27.07
C ILE A 131 8.86 13.38 -28.55
N ASP A 132 9.87 13.84 -29.28
CA ASP A 132 10.05 13.56 -30.72
C ASP A 132 11.02 12.38 -30.97
N VAL A 133 11.40 11.63 -29.92
CA VAL A 133 12.22 10.42 -30.00
C VAL A 133 11.31 9.18 -29.96
N PRO A 134 11.58 8.11 -30.75
CA PRO A 134 10.84 6.85 -30.67
C PRO A 134 10.84 6.25 -29.25
N VAL A 135 9.67 5.78 -28.79
CA VAL A 135 9.51 5.34 -27.39
C VAL A 135 10.30 4.06 -27.05
N LYS A 136 10.78 3.32 -28.04
CA LYS A 136 11.71 2.21 -27.81
C LYS A 136 13.01 2.65 -27.14
N TRP A 137 13.36 3.94 -27.20
CA TRP A 137 14.54 4.52 -26.56
C TRP A 137 14.24 5.17 -25.21
N TYR A 138 12.97 5.11 -24.75
CA TYR A 138 12.60 5.64 -23.46
C TYR A 138 13.06 4.70 -22.34
N SER A 139 13.37 5.29 -21.20
CA SER A 139 13.47 4.50 -19.96
C SER A 139 12.09 3.98 -19.58
N SER A 140 12.03 2.92 -18.77
CA SER A 140 10.76 2.41 -18.24
C SER A 140 9.95 3.49 -17.52
N GLY A 141 10.65 4.38 -16.78
CA GLY A 141 10.01 5.52 -16.10
C GLY A 141 9.40 6.52 -17.09
N MET A 142 10.12 6.93 -18.14
CA MET A 142 9.60 7.85 -19.17
C MET A 142 8.38 7.26 -19.88
N TYR A 143 8.43 5.96 -20.20
CA TYR A 143 7.37 5.25 -20.88
C TYR A 143 6.07 5.28 -20.06
N VAL A 144 6.16 4.94 -18.79
CA VAL A 144 5.00 4.89 -17.90
C VAL A 144 4.49 6.28 -17.53
N ARG A 145 5.40 7.25 -17.32
CA ARG A 145 5.03 8.66 -17.06
C ARG A 145 4.24 9.26 -18.22
N LEU A 146 4.67 9.03 -19.47
CA LEU A 146 3.93 9.51 -20.65
C LEU A 146 2.55 8.84 -20.77
N GLY A 147 2.48 7.53 -20.55
CA GLY A 147 1.21 6.79 -20.58
C GLY A 147 0.22 7.32 -19.54
N PHE A 148 0.68 7.53 -18.30
CA PHE A 148 -0.16 8.11 -17.23
C PHE A 148 -0.59 9.54 -17.57
N ALA A 149 0.31 10.38 -18.09
CA ALA A 149 0.01 11.75 -18.46
C ALA A 149 -1.12 11.81 -19.51
N ILE A 150 -1.13 10.93 -20.52
CA ILE A 150 -2.19 10.86 -21.50
C ILE A 150 -3.52 10.53 -20.84
N ALA A 151 -3.54 9.50 -20.02
CA ALA A 151 -4.75 9.01 -19.39
C ALA A 151 -5.30 9.99 -18.32
N ALA A 152 -4.43 10.67 -17.58
CA ALA A 152 -4.80 11.68 -16.57
C ALA A 152 -5.36 12.98 -17.19
N HIS A 153 -5.13 13.21 -18.49
CA HIS A 153 -5.68 14.35 -19.22
C HIS A 153 -6.92 14.02 -20.05
N LEU A 154 -7.42 12.79 -19.93
CA LEU A 154 -8.70 12.43 -20.55
C LEU A 154 -9.85 13.13 -19.81
N GLU A 155 -10.78 13.69 -20.55
CA GLU A 155 -12.06 14.16 -19.99
C GLU A 155 -13.02 12.97 -19.92
N ALA A 156 -13.20 12.46 -18.70
CA ALA A 156 -14.06 11.32 -18.42
C ALA A 156 -15.04 11.68 -17.31
N ASP A 157 -16.27 11.18 -17.44
CA ASP A 157 -17.28 11.29 -16.36
C ASP A 157 -17.00 10.24 -15.28
N ILE A 158 -16.46 9.07 -15.69
CA ILE A 158 -16.13 7.93 -14.82
C ILE A 158 -14.67 7.55 -15.05
N LEU A 159 -13.88 7.50 -13.98
CA LEU A 159 -12.47 7.12 -14.00
C LEU A 159 -12.25 5.84 -13.19
N LEU A 160 -11.72 4.81 -13.84
CA LEU A 160 -11.25 3.61 -13.17
C LEU A 160 -9.76 3.75 -12.90
N VAL A 161 -9.37 3.63 -11.64
CA VAL A 161 -7.98 3.72 -11.18
C VAL A 161 -7.60 2.39 -10.57
N ASP A 162 -6.66 1.69 -11.20
CA ASP A 162 -6.04 0.47 -10.67
C ASP A 162 -4.69 0.85 -10.01
N GLU A 163 -4.06 -0.03 -9.29
CA GLU A 163 -2.76 0.06 -8.58
C GLU A 163 -1.65 0.93 -9.24
N VAL A 164 -1.95 1.55 -10.36
CA VAL A 164 -1.06 2.30 -11.26
C VAL A 164 -0.52 3.61 -10.64
N LEU A 165 -1.01 4.04 -9.48
CA LEU A 165 -0.51 5.26 -8.82
C LEU A 165 0.89 5.11 -8.22
N ALA A 166 1.38 3.88 -8.04
CA ALA A 166 2.73 3.60 -7.55
C ALA A 166 3.82 3.72 -8.64
N VAL A 167 3.54 4.44 -9.74
CA VAL A 167 4.41 4.54 -10.91
C VAL A 167 5.33 5.74 -10.85
N GLY A 168 6.57 5.55 -11.31
CA GLY A 168 7.58 6.62 -11.38
C GLY A 168 8.28 6.84 -10.04
N ASP A 169 8.93 7.99 -9.91
CA ASP A 169 9.56 8.43 -8.66
C ASP A 169 8.55 9.14 -7.72
N ALA A 170 8.97 9.41 -6.50
CA ALA A 170 8.13 10.03 -5.47
C ALA A 170 7.55 11.39 -5.91
N ALA A 171 8.30 12.18 -6.68
CA ALA A 171 7.85 13.46 -7.17
C ALA A 171 6.71 13.30 -8.19
N PHE A 172 6.84 12.35 -9.11
CA PHE A 172 5.80 12.06 -10.08
C PHE A 172 4.55 11.44 -9.44
N GLN A 173 4.74 10.56 -8.45
CA GLN A 173 3.60 10.03 -7.67
C GLN A 173 2.81 11.15 -7.00
N LEU A 174 3.49 12.15 -6.42
CA LEU A 174 2.82 13.30 -5.83
C LEU A 174 1.98 14.06 -6.87
N GLN A 175 2.53 14.32 -8.06
CA GLN A 175 1.79 14.94 -9.17
C GLN A 175 0.57 14.11 -9.59
N CYS A 176 0.69 12.78 -9.61
CA CYS A 176 -0.44 11.88 -9.90
C CYS A 176 -1.56 12.03 -8.86
N TYR A 177 -1.22 12.04 -7.57
CA TYR A 177 -2.20 12.25 -6.50
C TYR A 177 -2.86 13.63 -6.56
N GLU A 178 -2.10 14.69 -6.84
CA GLU A 178 -2.64 16.04 -7.02
C GLU A 178 -3.63 16.08 -8.20
N ARG A 179 -3.28 15.46 -9.31
CA ARG A 179 -4.14 15.40 -10.51
C ARG A 179 -5.44 14.64 -10.25
N ILE A 180 -5.39 13.52 -9.55
CA ILE A 180 -6.60 12.77 -9.14
C ILE A 180 -7.46 13.62 -8.20
N GLY A 181 -6.83 14.34 -7.26
CA GLY A 181 -7.54 15.27 -6.39
C GLY A 181 -8.23 16.42 -7.15
N GLU A 182 -7.64 16.90 -8.25
CA GLU A 182 -8.28 17.87 -9.15
C GLU A 182 -9.50 17.30 -9.86
N LEU A 183 -9.37 16.11 -10.44
CA LEU A 183 -10.47 15.43 -11.14
C LEU A 183 -11.64 15.16 -10.20
N ARG A 184 -11.35 14.73 -8.96
CA ARG A 184 -12.36 14.57 -7.90
C ARG A 184 -13.09 15.88 -7.60
N ARG A 185 -12.36 16.99 -7.47
CA ARG A 185 -12.97 18.32 -7.22
C ARG A 185 -13.80 18.81 -8.42
N GLN A 186 -13.52 18.33 -9.61
CA GLN A 186 -14.29 18.61 -10.83
C GLN A 186 -15.58 17.75 -10.92
N GLY A 187 -15.80 16.83 -9.97
CA GLY A 187 -16.97 15.98 -9.94
C GLY A 187 -16.86 14.70 -10.75
N THR A 188 -15.65 14.28 -11.15
CA THR A 188 -15.43 12.99 -11.80
C THR A 188 -15.73 11.84 -10.84
N THR A 189 -16.60 10.93 -11.24
CA THR A 189 -16.89 9.70 -10.49
C THR A 189 -15.72 8.73 -10.61
N MET A 190 -15.26 8.16 -9.50
CA MET A 190 -14.07 7.31 -9.50
C MET A 190 -14.31 5.95 -8.89
N LEU A 191 -13.78 4.91 -9.52
CA LEU A 191 -13.61 3.61 -8.92
C LEU A 191 -12.13 3.33 -8.71
N PHE A 192 -11.73 3.20 -7.44
CA PHE A 192 -10.34 3.06 -7.03
C PHE A 192 -10.08 1.66 -6.51
N ILE A 193 -9.22 0.90 -7.17
CA ILE A 193 -8.79 -0.41 -6.70
C ILE A 193 -7.34 -0.33 -6.28
N SER A 194 -7.06 -0.63 -5.03
CA SER A 194 -5.70 -0.62 -4.51
C SER A 194 -5.52 -1.63 -3.37
N HIS A 195 -4.31 -2.10 -3.23
CA HIS A 195 -3.84 -2.80 -2.03
C HIS A 195 -3.18 -1.83 -1.03
N ASP A 196 -2.93 -0.58 -1.42
CA ASP A 196 -2.47 0.48 -0.52
C ASP A 196 -3.66 1.10 0.22
N LEU A 197 -3.90 0.59 1.44
CA LEU A 197 -5.00 1.02 2.29
C LEU A 197 -4.90 2.50 2.70
N THR A 198 -3.69 3.07 2.73
CA THR A 198 -3.47 4.48 3.03
C THR A 198 -4.03 5.37 1.92
N SER A 199 -3.78 5.02 0.66
CA SER A 199 -4.36 5.71 -0.48
C SER A 199 -5.89 5.58 -0.53
N VAL A 200 -6.42 4.40 -0.16
CA VAL A 200 -7.86 4.17 -0.06
C VAL A 200 -8.49 5.05 1.02
N ASP A 201 -7.92 5.11 2.24
CA ASP A 201 -8.43 5.96 3.32
C ASP A 201 -8.42 7.46 2.94
N ARG A 202 -7.43 7.88 2.18
CA ARG A 202 -7.24 9.29 1.79
C ARG A 202 -8.13 9.73 0.63
N LEU A 203 -8.36 8.85 -0.35
CA LEU A 203 -8.98 9.22 -1.63
C LEU A 203 -10.45 8.83 -1.73
N CYS A 204 -10.88 7.77 -1.04
CA CYS A 204 -12.22 7.23 -1.20
C CYS A 204 -13.23 7.86 -0.23
N ASP A 205 -14.46 8.04 -0.71
CA ASP A 205 -15.59 8.47 0.11
C ASP A 205 -16.24 7.27 0.79
N ARG A 206 -16.27 6.14 0.09
CA ARG A 206 -16.83 4.86 0.53
C ARG A 206 -15.97 3.72 0.00
N VAL A 207 -15.94 2.62 0.73
CA VAL A 207 -15.15 1.43 0.37
C VAL A 207 -16.04 0.19 0.38
N LEU A 208 -15.75 -0.70 -0.57
CA LEU A 208 -16.36 -1.99 -0.74
C LEU A 208 -15.29 -3.07 -0.51
N LEU A 209 -15.55 -3.97 0.45
CA LEU A 209 -14.71 -5.12 0.73
C LEU A 209 -15.18 -6.31 -0.10
N MET A 210 -14.33 -6.82 -0.96
CA MET A 210 -14.57 -8.05 -1.69
C MET A 210 -13.84 -9.23 -1.05
N ASN A 211 -14.53 -10.36 -0.94
CA ASN A 211 -13.92 -11.63 -0.53
C ASN A 211 -14.53 -12.79 -1.33
N ALA A 212 -13.68 -13.67 -1.89
CA ALA A 212 -14.10 -14.85 -2.64
C ALA A 212 -15.20 -14.60 -3.70
N GLY A 213 -15.13 -13.44 -4.37
CA GLY A 213 -16.05 -13.06 -5.45
C GLY A 213 -17.37 -12.43 -5.00
N VAL A 214 -17.58 -12.19 -3.72
CA VAL A 214 -18.78 -11.54 -3.18
C VAL A 214 -18.42 -10.27 -2.41
N ILE A 215 -19.41 -9.40 -2.19
CA ILE A 215 -19.27 -8.24 -1.31
C ILE A 215 -19.36 -8.73 0.14
N ALA A 216 -18.29 -8.56 0.90
CA ALA A 216 -18.23 -8.89 2.33
C ALA A 216 -18.59 -7.71 3.24
N GLY A 217 -18.44 -6.48 2.75
CA GLY A 217 -18.79 -5.27 3.51
C GLY A 217 -18.76 -4.02 2.65
N VAL A 218 -19.52 -3.00 3.08
CA VAL A 218 -19.55 -1.67 2.45
C VAL A 218 -19.67 -0.63 3.56
N GLY A 219 -18.89 0.44 3.50
CA GLY A 219 -18.95 1.48 4.53
C GLY A 219 -17.92 2.58 4.34
N SER A 220 -17.65 3.31 5.41
CA SER A 220 -16.58 4.31 5.42
C SER A 220 -15.20 3.63 5.20
N PRO A 221 -14.22 4.33 4.63
CA PRO A 221 -12.88 3.75 4.44
C PRO A 221 -12.32 3.12 5.71
N ARG A 222 -12.40 3.81 6.84
CA ARG A 222 -11.85 3.34 8.13
C ARG A 222 -12.52 2.06 8.62
N ASP A 223 -13.85 2.01 8.58
CA ASP A 223 -14.59 0.84 9.08
C ASP A 223 -14.31 -0.40 8.23
N VAL A 224 -14.27 -0.22 6.90
CA VAL A 224 -14.05 -1.33 5.96
C VAL A 224 -12.59 -1.79 5.94
N ILE A 225 -11.64 -0.86 6.06
CA ILE A 225 -10.21 -1.19 6.22
C ILE A 225 -10.01 -2.00 7.50
N HIS A 226 -10.58 -1.55 8.62
CA HIS A 226 -10.51 -2.28 9.89
C HIS A 226 -11.13 -3.68 9.80
N ALA A 227 -12.30 -3.81 9.16
CA ALA A 227 -12.92 -5.12 8.91
C ALA A 227 -12.04 -6.02 8.03
N TYR A 228 -11.39 -5.47 7.02
CA TYR A 228 -10.45 -6.20 6.17
C TYR A 228 -9.22 -6.67 6.95
N GLU A 229 -8.66 -5.83 7.79
CA GLU A 229 -7.54 -6.16 8.67
C GLU A 229 -7.92 -7.31 9.62
N GLN A 230 -9.07 -7.24 10.28
CA GLN A 230 -9.57 -8.31 11.14
C GLN A 230 -9.76 -9.64 10.37
N MET A 231 -10.34 -9.59 9.17
CA MET A 231 -10.56 -10.77 8.34
C MET A 231 -9.24 -11.44 7.91
N THR A 232 -8.18 -10.65 7.70
CA THR A 232 -6.85 -11.18 7.39
C THR A 232 -6.14 -11.74 8.61
N ASP A 233 -6.51 -11.31 9.84
CA ASP A 233 -5.98 -11.82 11.12
C ASP A 233 -6.40 -13.26 11.37
N ASP A 234 -7.67 -13.56 11.25
CA ASP A 234 -8.19 -14.91 11.47
C ASP A 234 -7.57 -15.93 10.51
N SER A 235 -7.23 -15.49 9.29
CA SER A 235 -6.56 -16.34 8.29
C SER A 235 -5.04 -16.44 8.46
N SER A 236 -4.41 -15.51 9.17
CA SER A 236 -2.95 -15.42 9.34
C SER A 236 -2.47 -16.10 10.62
N ALA A 237 -3.29 -16.17 11.66
CA ALA A 237 -2.94 -16.79 12.95
C ALA A 237 -2.52 -18.28 12.80
N GLY A 238 -3.01 -18.97 11.77
CA GLY A 238 -2.62 -20.35 11.48
C GLY A 238 -1.34 -20.52 10.65
N ARG A 239 -0.85 -19.46 9.97
CA ARG A 239 0.33 -19.54 9.07
C ARG A 239 1.62 -18.97 9.68
N LEU A 240 1.52 -18.15 10.71
CA LEU A 240 2.68 -17.52 11.35
C LEU A 240 3.42 -18.45 12.32
N ALA A 241 2.82 -19.56 12.72
CA ALA A 241 3.42 -20.50 13.66
C ALA A 241 4.64 -21.28 13.11
N ASP A 242 4.80 -21.38 11.78
CA ASP A 242 5.84 -22.21 11.16
C ASP A 242 7.09 -21.45 10.66
N ALA A 243 7.11 -20.12 10.70
CA ALA A 243 8.20 -19.30 10.14
C ALA A 243 9.06 -18.61 11.22
N ALA A 244 9.40 -19.33 12.26
CA ALA A 244 9.92 -18.69 13.48
C ALA A 244 11.37 -18.20 13.44
N HIS A 245 12.27 -18.82 12.73
CA HIS A 245 13.69 -18.45 12.75
C HIS A 245 14.37 -18.54 11.38
N ILE A 246 15.00 -17.45 10.96
CA ILE A 246 16.00 -17.49 9.90
C ILE A 246 17.36 -17.45 10.61
N ALA A 247 17.87 -18.58 11.05
CA ALA A 247 19.14 -18.62 11.71
C ALA A 247 19.95 -19.87 11.38
N THR A 248 21.23 -19.63 11.22
CA THR A 248 22.28 -20.62 11.46
C THR A 248 22.37 -20.83 12.98
N PRO A 249 22.67 -22.05 13.50
CA PRO A 249 22.87 -22.23 14.94
C PRO A 249 23.97 -21.30 15.43
N GLY A 250 23.62 -20.17 15.99
CA GLY A 250 24.53 -19.11 16.41
C GLY A 250 24.79 -19.13 17.93
N ALA A 251 25.67 -18.22 18.36
CA ALA A 251 26.03 -18.04 19.76
C ALA A 251 24.87 -17.57 20.65
N ALA A 252 23.82 -17.01 20.08
CA ALA A 252 22.62 -16.59 20.80
C ALA A 252 21.35 -16.84 19.99
N ARG A 253 20.21 -16.95 20.67
CA ARG A 253 18.88 -17.12 20.10
C ARG A 253 17.88 -16.22 20.80
N VAL A 254 17.00 -15.57 20.05
CA VAL A 254 15.84 -14.86 20.58
C VAL A 254 14.78 -15.89 20.97
N LEU A 255 14.33 -15.85 22.23
CA LEU A 255 13.29 -16.75 22.73
C LEU A 255 11.90 -16.15 22.59
N ASP A 256 11.75 -14.88 22.98
CA ASP A 256 10.47 -14.18 22.93
C ASP A 256 10.69 -12.66 22.98
N VAL A 257 9.64 -11.92 22.59
CA VAL A 257 9.51 -10.48 22.79
C VAL A 257 8.18 -10.23 23.47
N THR A 258 8.20 -9.63 24.66
CA THR A 258 7.00 -9.26 25.41
C THR A 258 6.94 -7.76 25.62
N PHE A 259 5.76 -7.21 25.88
CA PHE A 259 5.57 -5.80 26.12
C PHE A 259 5.08 -5.56 27.53
N ARG A 260 5.55 -4.46 28.13
CA ARG A 260 5.18 -4.05 29.49
C ARG A 260 4.76 -2.59 29.49
N ASP A 261 3.83 -2.25 30.36
CA ASP A 261 3.47 -0.88 30.65
C ASP A 261 4.44 -0.22 31.66
N GLU A 262 4.13 1.00 32.06
CA GLU A 262 4.89 1.76 33.04
C GLU A 262 4.89 1.17 34.43
N HIS A 263 3.96 0.24 34.75
CA HIS A 263 3.87 -0.48 36.01
C HIS A 263 4.62 -1.84 36.00
N GLY A 264 5.08 -2.24 34.80
CA GLY A 264 5.78 -3.52 34.60
C GLY A 264 4.85 -4.68 34.26
N ASP A 265 3.54 -4.44 34.13
CA ASP A 265 2.57 -5.46 33.76
C ASP A 265 2.64 -5.78 32.27
N GLU A 266 2.50 -7.08 31.92
CA GLU A 266 2.51 -7.51 30.52
C GLU A 266 1.26 -7.00 29.79
N VAL A 267 1.48 -6.30 28.67
CA VAL A 267 0.42 -5.72 27.83
C VAL A 267 0.53 -6.22 26.40
N ARG A 268 -0.58 -6.19 25.67
CA ARG A 268 -0.63 -6.52 24.23
C ARG A 268 -0.68 -5.29 23.35
N GLY A 269 -0.68 -4.10 23.92
CA GLY A 269 -0.76 -2.84 23.19
C GLY A 269 -0.58 -1.63 24.10
N THR A 270 -0.50 -0.48 23.45
CA THR A 270 -0.47 0.84 24.08
C THR A 270 -1.18 1.85 23.16
N ARG A 271 -1.13 3.12 23.49
CA ARG A 271 -1.72 4.19 22.65
C ARG A 271 -0.64 4.97 21.91
N THR A 272 -0.96 5.53 20.74
CA THR A 272 -0.07 6.47 20.06
C THR A 272 0.37 7.60 20.99
N GLY A 273 1.68 7.77 21.18
CA GLY A 273 2.26 8.72 22.13
C GLY A 273 2.24 8.25 23.58
N GLY A 274 1.87 7.00 23.84
CA GLY A 274 1.97 6.39 25.18
C GLY A 274 3.32 5.72 25.43
N PRO A 275 3.61 5.35 26.69
CA PRO A 275 4.82 4.61 27.04
C PRO A 275 4.73 3.15 26.57
N LEU A 276 5.88 2.56 26.28
CA LEU A 276 6.03 1.15 25.96
C LEU A 276 7.41 0.65 26.37
N CYS A 277 7.46 -0.51 27.02
CA CYS A 277 8.68 -1.24 27.26
C CYS A 277 8.61 -2.56 26.48
N ALA A 278 9.56 -2.78 25.55
CA ALA A 278 9.74 -4.05 24.87
C ALA A 278 10.84 -4.85 25.55
N ARG A 279 10.52 -6.04 26.01
CA ARG A 279 11.46 -6.99 26.65
C ARG A 279 11.78 -8.11 25.67
N VAL A 280 13.06 -8.27 25.39
CA VAL A 280 13.61 -9.34 24.55
C VAL A 280 14.28 -10.38 25.44
N ASP A 281 13.79 -11.61 25.40
CA ASP A 281 14.38 -12.75 26.09
C ASP A 281 15.29 -13.54 25.14
N LEU A 282 16.53 -13.80 25.59
CA LEU A 282 17.59 -14.43 24.80
C LEU A 282 18.10 -15.71 25.48
N ASP A 283 18.46 -16.69 24.66
CA ASP A 283 19.28 -17.86 25.10
C ASP A 283 20.68 -17.71 24.47
N VAL A 284 21.64 -17.35 25.31
CA VAL A 284 23.02 -17.13 24.91
C VAL A 284 23.83 -18.42 25.20
N ARG A 285 24.34 -19.04 24.15
CA ARG A 285 25.06 -20.32 24.18
C ARG A 285 26.56 -20.17 24.29
N SER A 286 27.09 -19.04 23.85
CA SER A 286 28.49 -18.66 24.03
C SER A 286 28.60 -17.15 24.23
N PRO A 287 29.57 -16.67 25.04
CA PRO A 287 29.70 -15.24 25.30
C PRO A 287 29.90 -14.41 24.04
N ILE A 288 29.21 -13.27 23.96
CA ILE A 288 29.33 -12.29 22.88
C ILE A 288 29.85 -11.00 23.51
N PRO A 289 31.10 -10.56 23.17
CA PRO A 289 31.72 -9.41 23.81
C PRO A 289 30.97 -8.09 23.60
N ASP A 290 30.38 -7.90 22.41
CA ASP A 290 29.59 -6.72 22.09
C ASP A 290 28.47 -7.10 21.11
N ALA A 291 27.27 -7.25 21.66
CA ALA A 291 26.09 -7.60 20.88
C ALA A 291 25.29 -6.36 20.47
N VAL A 292 24.66 -6.47 19.32
CA VAL A 292 23.60 -5.56 18.91
C VAL A 292 22.28 -6.32 18.96
N VAL A 293 21.35 -5.83 19.78
CA VAL A 293 19.98 -6.37 19.87
C VAL A 293 19.03 -5.33 19.31
N GLU A 294 18.08 -5.78 18.51
CA GLU A 294 17.14 -4.92 17.80
C GLU A 294 15.73 -5.47 17.93
N VAL A 295 14.76 -4.57 18.04
CA VAL A 295 13.33 -4.87 17.98
C VAL A 295 12.75 -4.09 16.79
N PHE A 296 12.02 -4.78 15.93
CA PHE A 296 11.46 -4.23 14.71
C PHE A 296 9.94 -4.24 14.78
N TYR A 297 9.33 -3.16 14.32
CA TYR A 297 7.89 -3.00 14.23
C TYR A 297 7.49 -2.89 12.76
N TYR A 298 6.96 -3.98 12.22
CA TYR A 298 6.53 -4.08 10.83
C TYR A 298 5.04 -3.82 10.70
N SER A 299 4.61 -3.44 9.49
CA SER A 299 3.21 -3.61 9.10
C SER A 299 2.78 -5.04 9.43
N LYS A 300 1.50 -5.23 9.71
CA LYS A 300 0.94 -6.50 10.09
C LYS A 300 1.26 -7.66 9.12
N ASP A 301 1.36 -7.35 7.82
CA ASP A 301 1.76 -8.32 6.77
C ASP A 301 3.28 -8.60 6.75
N GLY A 302 4.05 -7.99 7.66
CA GLY A 302 5.49 -8.16 7.79
C GLY A 302 6.33 -7.51 6.70
N ARG A 303 5.73 -6.74 5.78
CA ARG A 303 6.43 -6.22 4.59
C ARG A 303 7.08 -4.87 4.79
N THR A 304 6.45 -3.99 5.56
CA THR A 304 6.94 -2.62 5.76
C THR A 304 7.46 -2.42 7.16
N LEU A 305 8.75 -2.09 7.30
CA LEU A 305 9.33 -1.68 8.59
C LEU A 305 8.90 -0.25 8.90
N HIS A 306 8.17 -0.05 10.00
CA HIS A 306 7.72 1.27 10.44
C HIS A 306 8.72 1.93 11.38
N CYS A 307 9.25 1.19 12.36
CA CYS A 307 10.32 1.69 13.22
C CYS A 307 11.11 0.54 13.83
N GLN A 308 12.23 0.88 14.47
CA GLN A 308 13.06 -0.06 15.19
C GLN A 308 13.60 0.57 16.49
N GLN A 309 13.84 -0.27 17.48
CA GLN A 309 14.65 0.05 18.67
C GLN A 309 15.93 -0.77 18.56
N THR A 310 17.07 -0.16 18.82
CA THR A 310 18.36 -0.82 18.63
C THR A 310 19.41 -0.36 19.64
N THR A 311 20.25 -1.28 20.11
CA THR A 311 21.42 -0.96 20.90
C THR A 311 22.59 -0.47 20.05
N ALA A 312 22.49 -0.53 18.72
CA ALA A 312 23.57 -0.10 17.83
C ALA A 312 23.96 1.38 17.99
N LEU A 313 22.98 2.22 18.38
CA LEU A 313 23.13 3.67 18.47
C LEU A 313 23.50 4.17 19.89
N SER A 314 23.47 3.30 20.90
CA SER A 314 23.75 3.70 22.30
C SER A 314 25.22 4.12 22.54
N GLY A 315 26.13 3.70 21.68
CA GLY A 315 27.58 3.92 21.87
C GLY A 315 28.20 3.02 22.94
N ASP A 316 27.38 2.34 23.76
CA ASP A 316 27.83 1.44 24.81
C ASP A 316 28.04 0.03 24.27
N MET A 317 29.01 -0.67 24.83
CA MET A 317 29.20 -2.11 24.60
C MET A 317 28.11 -2.90 25.35
N LEU A 318 27.50 -3.88 24.65
CA LEU A 318 26.52 -4.79 25.24
C LEU A 318 27.10 -6.21 25.32
N PRO A 319 27.84 -6.57 26.38
CA PRO A 319 28.32 -7.93 26.55
C PRO A 319 27.16 -8.86 26.95
N LEU A 320 27.04 -9.97 26.26
CA LEU A 320 26.10 -11.03 26.58
C LEU A 320 26.88 -12.26 27.08
N TRP A 321 26.59 -12.68 28.30
CA TRP A 321 27.17 -13.89 28.91
C TRP A 321 26.24 -15.08 28.70
N GLU A 322 26.79 -16.28 28.74
CA GLU A 322 26.09 -17.55 28.62
C GLU A 322 24.89 -17.67 29.56
N GLY A 323 23.85 -18.33 29.06
CA GLY A 323 22.59 -18.55 29.78
C GLY A 323 21.46 -17.64 29.28
N ARG A 324 20.31 -17.71 29.97
CA ARG A 324 19.16 -16.86 29.66
C ARG A 324 19.40 -15.42 30.08
N ARG A 325 19.10 -14.50 29.17
CA ARG A 325 19.26 -13.05 29.36
C ARG A 325 18.00 -12.34 28.89
N SER A 326 17.70 -11.21 29.51
CA SER A 326 16.60 -10.33 29.09
C SER A 326 17.13 -8.92 28.94
N LEU A 327 16.69 -8.25 27.87
CA LEU A 327 17.01 -6.86 27.58
C LEU A 327 15.70 -6.08 27.44
N GLU A 328 15.62 -4.90 28.03
CA GLU A 328 14.45 -4.05 27.98
C GLU A 328 14.74 -2.76 27.22
N PHE A 329 13.88 -2.45 26.26
CA PHE A 329 13.87 -1.21 25.50
C PHE A 329 12.70 -0.36 25.98
N THR A 330 12.98 0.71 26.71
CA THR A 330 11.95 1.61 27.22
C THR A 330 11.78 2.81 26.31
N CYS A 331 10.54 3.06 25.91
CA CYS A 331 10.14 4.22 25.12
C CYS A 331 9.08 5.00 25.91
N SER A 332 9.35 6.27 26.22
CA SER A 332 8.40 7.12 26.94
C SER A 332 7.19 7.51 26.08
N GLU A 333 7.38 7.63 24.77
CA GLU A 333 6.33 7.95 23.82
C GLU A 333 6.54 7.17 22.52
N ILE A 334 5.73 6.12 22.29
CA ILE A 334 5.78 5.37 21.03
C ILE A 334 5.14 6.19 19.90
N GLY A 335 5.87 6.40 18.81
CA GLY A 335 5.43 7.22 17.68
C GLY A 335 4.54 6.50 16.66
N LEU A 336 4.26 5.21 16.85
CA LEU A 336 3.46 4.43 15.90
C LEU A 336 2.01 4.91 15.86
N GLN A 337 1.43 4.92 14.66
CA GLN A 337 0.00 5.22 14.44
C GLN A 337 -0.89 4.09 14.95
N PRO A 338 -2.19 4.37 15.21
CA PRO A 338 -3.15 3.32 15.54
C PRO A 338 -3.14 2.20 14.50
N GLY A 339 -3.06 0.96 14.96
CA GLY A 339 -2.99 -0.22 14.09
C GLY A 339 -2.39 -1.43 14.80
N VAL A 340 -2.27 -2.53 14.07
CA VAL A 340 -1.63 -3.75 14.53
C VAL A 340 -0.28 -3.91 13.84
N TYR A 341 0.75 -4.16 14.62
CA TYR A 341 2.12 -4.29 14.16
C TYR A 341 2.66 -5.67 14.43
N ALA A 342 3.27 -6.29 13.43
CA ALA A 342 4.04 -7.51 13.61
C ALA A 342 5.42 -7.15 14.18
N VAL A 343 5.81 -7.82 15.26
CA VAL A 343 7.06 -7.51 15.95
C VAL A 343 8.07 -8.61 15.73
N GLY A 344 9.28 -8.23 15.35
CA GLY A 344 10.43 -9.08 15.20
C GLY A 344 11.57 -8.61 16.10
N ALA A 345 12.56 -9.46 16.30
CA ALA A 345 13.80 -9.11 16.99
C ALA A 345 15.02 -9.78 16.33
N SER A 346 16.17 -9.17 16.47
CA SER A 346 17.43 -9.77 16.04
C SER A 346 18.51 -9.61 17.10
N VAL A 347 19.46 -10.52 17.07
CA VAL A 347 20.72 -10.40 17.79
C VAL A 347 21.86 -10.65 16.82
N ARG A 348 22.87 -9.78 16.85
CA ARG A 348 24.07 -9.89 16.02
C ARG A 348 25.33 -9.49 16.79
N ASP A 349 26.47 -9.95 16.35
CA ASP A 349 27.75 -9.50 16.84
C ASP A 349 28.14 -8.18 16.14
N ARG A 350 28.45 -7.14 16.93
CA ARG A 350 28.80 -5.82 16.39
C ARG A 350 30.09 -5.85 15.54
N ALA A 351 31.08 -6.62 15.96
CA ALA A 351 32.38 -6.66 15.31
C ALA A 351 32.34 -7.32 13.92
N SER A 352 31.61 -8.42 13.78
CA SER A 352 31.51 -9.17 12.53
C SER A 352 30.29 -8.76 11.70
N ALA A 353 29.37 -7.98 12.26
CA ALA A 353 28.03 -7.69 11.73
C ALA A 353 27.20 -8.94 11.38
N ALA A 354 27.68 -10.13 11.81
CA ALA A 354 26.99 -11.39 11.55
C ALA A 354 25.71 -11.49 12.37
N ALA A 355 24.61 -11.83 11.72
CA ALA A 355 23.37 -12.15 12.39
C ALA A 355 23.53 -13.49 13.11
N LEU A 356 23.32 -13.51 14.43
CA LEU A 356 23.37 -14.70 15.27
C LEU A 356 21.99 -15.36 15.37
N ASP A 357 20.94 -14.54 15.38
CA ASP A 357 19.57 -14.97 15.24
C ASP A 357 18.67 -13.85 14.71
N TRP A 358 17.65 -14.24 13.97
CA TRP A 358 16.60 -13.35 13.51
C TRP A 358 15.24 -14.01 13.79
N TRP A 359 14.50 -13.45 14.73
CA TRP A 359 13.18 -13.88 15.14
C TRP A 359 12.12 -12.99 14.48
N TYR A 360 11.22 -13.57 13.69
CA TYR A 360 10.37 -12.82 12.79
C TYR A 360 8.89 -12.96 13.13
N GLY A 361 8.20 -11.84 13.36
CA GLY A 361 6.76 -11.72 13.26
C GLY A 361 5.87 -12.53 14.20
N MET A 362 6.41 -13.06 15.30
CA MET A 362 5.68 -13.98 16.18
C MET A 362 4.78 -13.28 17.23
N ARG A 363 4.92 -11.97 17.39
CA ARG A 363 4.11 -11.19 18.32
C ARG A 363 3.41 -10.05 17.58
N LEU A 364 2.18 -9.79 17.98
CA LEU A 364 1.42 -8.64 17.52
C LEU A 364 1.34 -7.61 18.65
N LEU A 365 1.61 -6.35 18.29
CA LEU A 365 1.44 -5.19 19.16
C LEU A 365 0.28 -4.35 18.63
N MET A 366 -0.72 -4.09 19.46
CA MET A 366 -1.83 -3.21 19.14
C MET A 366 -1.51 -1.78 19.59
N ILE A 367 -1.61 -0.82 18.67
CA ILE A 367 -1.53 0.61 19.00
C ILE A 367 -2.93 1.19 18.88
N GLU A 368 -3.49 1.60 20.01
CA GLU A 368 -4.80 2.24 20.07
C GLU A 368 -4.70 3.73 19.72
N PRO A 369 -5.83 4.38 19.33
CA PRO A 369 -5.87 5.82 19.18
C PRO A 369 -5.48 6.53 20.47
N GLY A 370 -4.51 7.44 20.36
CA GLY A 370 -4.00 8.27 21.44
C GLY A 370 -3.90 9.72 20.99
N LYS A 371 -2.66 10.24 20.86
CA LYS A 371 -2.44 11.57 20.28
C LYS A 371 -2.95 11.61 18.85
N ASN A 372 -3.82 12.57 18.52
CA ASN A 372 -4.38 12.71 17.18
C ASN A 372 -3.34 13.32 16.23
N VAL A 373 -2.74 12.49 15.39
CA VAL A 373 -1.65 12.85 14.48
C VAL A 373 -1.99 12.40 13.07
N ARG A 374 -1.66 13.23 12.09
CA ARG A 374 -1.72 12.87 10.68
C ARG A 374 -0.34 12.41 10.21
N GLY A 375 -0.25 11.32 9.44
CA GLY A 375 1.02 10.78 8.93
C GLY A 375 1.33 9.39 9.47
N TYR A 376 2.51 8.85 9.13
CA TYR A 376 2.91 7.47 9.46
C TYR A 376 3.38 7.29 10.90
N PHE A 377 3.86 8.35 11.54
CA PHE A 377 4.27 8.27 12.94
C PHE A 377 4.18 9.64 13.64
N TYR A 378 4.06 9.60 14.97
CA TYR A 378 4.10 10.78 15.83
C TYR A 378 5.55 11.16 16.14
N ALA A 379 5.92 12.42 15.86
CA ALA A 379 7.18 12.99 16.30
C ALA A 379 6.93 13.86 17.53
N PRO A 380 7.44 13.48 18.72
CA PRO A 380 7.35 14.34 19.89
C PRO A 380 8.00 15.69 19.63
N HIS A 381 7.27 16.78 19.90
CA HIS A 381 7.77 18.14 19.68
C HIS A 381 7.17 19.13 20.67
N THR A 382 7.87 20.23 20.86
CA THR A 382 7.36 21.44 21.51
C THR A 382 7.30 22.57 20.49
N TRP A 383 6.41 23.51 20.67
CA TRP A 383 6.31 24.69 19.81
C TRP A 383 6.28 25.97 20.64
N ARG A 384 6.77 27.06 20.06
CA ARG A 384 6.69 28.42 20.62
C ARG A 384 6.48 29.39 19.48
N TRP A 385 5.87 30.52 19.80
CA TRP A 385 5.81 31.63 18.86
C TRP A 385 7.24 32.16 18.62
N ALA A 386 7.62 32.34 17.35
CA ALA A 386 8.82 33.06 16.99
C ALA A 386 8.43 34.54 16.89
N ASP A 387 9.15 35.41 17.59
CA ASP A 387 8.95 36.84 17.47
C ASP A 387 9.24 37.30 16.05
N VAL A 388 8.28 38.03 15.45
CA VAL A 388 8.36 38.53 14.07
C VAL A 388 9.53 39.54 13.92
N ALA A 389 10.00 40.16 15.01
CA ALA A 389 11.11 41.09 15.03
C ALA A 389 12.49 40.44 14.67
N GLU A 390 12.66 39.14 14.74
CA GLU A 390 13.92 38.46 14.34
C GLU A 390 14.06 38.30 12.83
N ARG A 391 12.97 38.33 12.06
CA ARG A 391 13.03 38.18 10.57
C ARG A 391 13.48 39.48 9.89
N GLU A 392 13.24 40.64 10.46
CA GLU A 392 13.62 41.94 9.86
C GLU A 392 15.10 42.27 10.04
N ARG A 393 15.79 41.65 11.02
CA ARG A 393 17.23 41.86 11.23
C ARG A 393 18.11 41.03 10.28
N HIS A 394 17.60 39.89 9.76
CA HIS A 394 18.36 39.07 8.80
C HIS A 394 18.18 39.46 7.32
N SER A 395 17.23 40.34 7.01
CA SER A 395 17.04 40.87 5.65
C SER A 395 17.68 42.23 5.42
N ALA A 396 18.28 42.82 6.46
CA ALA A 396 19.00 44.10 6.36
C ALA A 396 20.53 43.95 6.22
N ASP A 397 21.04 42.70 6.34
CA ASP A 397 22.49 42.38 6.26
C ASP A 397 22.86 41.51 5.04
N VAL A 398 22.03 41.50 3.95
CA VAL A 398 22.39 40.89 2.67
C VAL A 398 22.35 41.91 1.55
#